data_5a5741d677072226feb8639ba8ca03e6
#
_entry.id   5a5741d677072226feb8639ba8ca03e6
#
_cell.length_a   1.000
_cell.length_b   1.000
_cell.length_c   1.000
_cell.angle_alpha   90.00
_cell.angle_beta   90.00
_cell.angle_gamma   90.00
#
_symmetry.space_group_name_H-M   'P 1'
#
loop_
_entity.id
_entity.type
_entity.pdbx_description
1 polymer ?
#
loop_
_entity_poly.entity_id
_entity_poly.type
_entity_poly.pdbx_seq_one_letter_code
_entity_poly.pdbx_strand_id
1 'polypeptide(L)'
;MFDFSIVTNWIDALLNGFMPGWLATTVECVLIGVGLLLAYALLALFYIYFERKVCAAFQCRLGPNRVGPWGVLQSFADMFKILIKELIALNHIDKFLFALAPYLVIIASMMSFAVLPWGKGLQIIDFNIGIFFLIAVSSIGVLGFLLAGWSSNNKFTLIGALRSGAQMVSYELSIGLSVLTMVAYAGTMSVTGIVEAQANGWFIFTGHVPAIIAFIIYLIAGTAETNRGPFDLPEAESELTAGYHTEYSGIHFGFFYLAEYLNLFIVSGVATLLFLGGWMPLHISGLDGFNQVMDYIPSVIWFIGKAIFVSFFIIQFKWTFPRLRIDQLLALEWKYLLPINLVNLVLMVIVIIYGLHF
;
A
#
# COMPACT_ATOMS: atom_id res chain seq x y z
N MET A 1 20.56 7.21 15.17
CA MET A 1 19.46 6.36 14.67
C MET A 1 19.95 4.93 14.55
N PHE A 2 19.21 3.92 15.03
CA PHE A 2 19.64 2.53 15.01
C PHE A 2 19.67 2.00 13.56
N ASP A 3 20.80 1.37 13.18
CA ASP A 3 21.00 0.77 11.87
C ASP A 3 20.82 -0.74 11.95
N PHE A 4 19.80 -1.25 11.28
CA PHE A 4 19.45 -2.67 11.32
C PHE A 4 20.42 -3.56 10.50
N SER A 5 21.28 -2.97 9.67
CA SER A 5 22.32 -3.72 8.93
C SER A 5 23.28 -4.47 9.87
N ILE A 6 23.43 -3.97 11.11
CA ILE A 6 24.25 -4.65 12.14
C ILE A 6 23.67 -6.01 12.48
N VAL A 7 22.34 -6.10 12.59
CA VAL A 7 21.64 -7.35 12.94
C VAL A 7 21.67 -8.34 11.77
N THR A 8 21.44 -7.86 10.55
CA THR A 8 21.47 -8.70 9.34
C THR A 8 22.88 -9.28 9.10
N ASN A 9 23.91 -8.44 9.21
CA ASN A 9 25.30 -8.87 9.07
C ASN A 9 25.73 -9.87 10.17
N TRP A 10 25.20 -9.71 11.40
CA TRP A 10 25.45 -10.66 12.48
C TRP A 10 24.82 -12.03 12.21
N ILE A 11 23.58 -12.06 11.69
CA ILE A 11 22.90 -13.31 11.30
C ILE A 11 23.67 -14.00 10.17
N ASP A 12 24.08 -13.26 9.14
CA ASP A 12 24.87 -13.78 8.01
C ASP A 12 26.20 -14.37 8.48
N ALA A 13 26.96 -13.67 9.34
CA ALA A 13 28.20 -14.16 9.92
C ALA A 13 27.99 -15.43 10.76
N LEU A 14 26.91 -15.52 11.50
CA LEU A 14 26.56 -16.68 12.32
C LEU A 14 26.25 -17.90 11.45
N LEU A 15 25.43 -17.74 10.40
CA LEU A 15 25.08 -18.84 9.49
C LEU A 15 26.28 -19.33 8.68
N ASN A 16 27.11 -18.43 8.17
CA ASN A 16 28.33 -18.77 7.44
C ASN A 16 29.39 -19.47 8.33
N GLY A 17 29.31 -19.27 9.65
CA GLY A 17 30.18 -20.00 10.62
C GLY A 17 29.78 -21.47 10.85
N PHE A 18 28.52 -21.83 10.62
CA PHE A 18 27.98 -23.17 10.87
C PHE A 18 27.75 -23.99 9.60
N MET A 19 27.61 -23.38 8.44
CA MET A 19 27.18 -24.04 7.20
C MET A 19 28.00 -23.56 6.00
N PRO A 20 28.11 -24.38 4.92
CA PRO A 20 28.71 -23.95 3.67
C PRO A 20 27.88 -22.77 3.05
N GLY A 21 28.55 -21.82 2.41
CA GLY A 21 27.94 -20.55 1.98
C GLY A 21 26.66 -20.67 1.15
N TRP A 22 26.58 -21.67 0.25
CA TRP A 22 25.34 -21.90 -0.53
C TRP A 22 24.14 -22.32 0.33
N LEU A 23 24.39 -23.07 1.41
CA LEU A 23 23.34 -23.50 2.33
C LEU A 23 22.94 -22.35 3.26
N ALA A 24 23.91 -21.53 3.70
CA ALA A 24 23.64 -20.33 4.50
C ALA A 24 22.73 -19.36 3.74
N THR A 25 23.03 -19.04 2.48
CA THR A 25 22.19 -18.16 1.65
C THR A 25 20.79 -18.72 1.40
N THR A 26 20.65 -20.05 1.21
CA THR A 26 19.30 -20.65 1.05
C THR A 26 18.49 -20.58 2.34
N VAL A 27 19.10 -20.80 3.50
CA VAL A 27 18.45 -20.68 4.82
C VAL A 27 18.03 -19.23 5.07
N GLU A 28 18.89 -18.26 4.76
CA GLU A 28 18.57 -16.83 4.85
C GLU A 28 17.37 -16.45 3.98
N CYS A 29 17.36 -16.85 2.71
CA CYS A 29 16.24 -16.60 1.82
C CYS A 29 14.92 -17.18 2.36
N VAL A 30 14.95 -18.39 2.93
CA VAL A 30 13.77 -18.99 3.54
C VAL A 30 13.34 -18.25 4.80
N LEU A 31 14.27 -17.86 5.67
CA LEU A 31 13.96 -17.10 6.88
C LEU A 31 13.37 -15.71 6.55
N ILE A 32 13.94 -15.00 5.58
CA ILE A 32 13.43 -13.73 5.08
C ILE A 32 12.03 -13.93 4.48
N GLY A 33 11.83 -14.95 3.65
CA GLY A 33 10.53 -15.24 3.05
C GLY A 33 9.46 -15.55 4.09
N VAL A 34 9.75 -16.38 5.09
CA VAL A 34 8.82 -16.68 6.20
C VAL A 34 8.57 -15.43 7.04
N GLY A 35 9.60 -14.66 7.35
CA GLY A 35 9.48 -13.39 8.09
C GLY A 35 8.58 -12.38 7.35
N LEU A 36 8.74 -12.26 6.04
CA LEU A 36 7.93 -11.41 5.18
C LEU A 36 6.46 -11.85 5.19
N LEU A 37 6.19 -13.15 5.04
CA LEU A 37 4.84 -13.71 5.09
C LEU A 37 4.15 -13.44 6.43
N LEU A 38 4.89 -13.62 7.54
CA LEU A 38 4.37 -13.34 8.88
C LEU A 38 4.08 -11.84 9.08
N ALA A 39 5.02 -10.98 8.69
CA ALA A 39 4.84 -9.52 8.76
C ALA A 39 3.64 -9.06 7.91
N TYR A 40 3.52 -9.59 6.70
CA TYR A 40 2.40 -9.38 5.79
C TYR A 40 1.06 -9.75 6.44
N ALA A 41 0.94 -10.96 6.98
CA ALA A 41 -0.29 -11.43 7.63
C ALA A 41 -0.63 -10.62 8.88
N LEU A 42 0.36 -10.35 9.75
CA LEU A 42 0.15 -9.59 10.98
C LEU A 42 -0.30 -8.15 10.72
N LEU A 43 0.30 -7.49 9.72
CA LEU A 43 -0.11 -6.14 9.33
C LEU A 43 -1.53 -6.10 8.77
N ALA A 44 -1.91 -7.06 7.91
CA ALA A 44 -3.27 -7.13 7.42
C ALA A 44 -4.27 -7.28 8.56
N LEU A 45 -4.01 -8.18 9.52
CA LEU A 45 -4.86 -8.36 10.70
C LEU A 45 -4.94 -7.09 11.56
N PHE A 46 -3.81 -6.39 11.71
CA PHE A 46 -3.78 -5.10 12.39
C PHE A 46 -4.65 -4.05 11.69
N TYR A 47 -4.54 -3.93 10.35
CA TYR A 47 -5.33 -2.97 9.58
C TYR A 47 -6.82 -3.27 9.60
N ILE A 48 -7.24 -4.54 9.59
CA ILE A 48 -8.65 -4.95 9.77
C ILE A 48 -9.17 -4.49 11.14
N TYR A 49 -8.40 -4.71 12.19
CA TYR A 49 -8.74 -4.25 13.53
C TYR A 49 -8.79 -2.73 13.62
N PHE A 50 -7.76 -2.06 13.07
CA PHE A 50 -7.63 -0.60 13.08
C PHE A 50 -8.82 0.07 12.39
N GLU A 51 -9.19 -0.37 11.18
CA GLU A 51 -10.34 0.17 10.46
C GLU A 51 -11.64 0.01 11.26
N ARG A 52 -11.88 -1.16 11.87
CA ARG A 52 -13.08 -1.39 12.69
C ARG A 52 -13.15 -0.49 13.92
N LYS A 53 -12.01 -0.19 14.54
CA LYS A 53 -11.95 0.74 15.69
C LYS A 53 -12.18 2.18 15.27
N VAL A 54 -11.51 2.62 14.19
CA VAL A 54 -11.66 3.96 13.65
C VAL A 54 -13.09 4.20 13.18
N CYS A 55 -13.67 3.27 12.43
CA CYS A 55 -15.07 3.32 12.02
C CYS A 55 -16.04 3.43 13.21
N ALA A 56 -15.82 2.63 14.24
CA ALA A 56 -16.66 2.68 15.45
C ALA A 56 -16.59 4.04 16.15
N ALA A 57 -15.40 4.64 16.21
CA ALA A 57 -15.20 5.98 16.79
C ALA A 57 -15.99 7.06 16.00
N PHE A 58 -15.94 7.03 14.66
CA PHE A 58 -16.74 7.95 13.82
C PHE A 58 -18.25 7.76 13.97
N GLN A 59 -18.68 6.54 14.23
CA GLN A 59 -20.09 6.21 14.44
C GLN A 59 -20.53 6.35 15.91
N CYS A 60 -19.70 6.91 16.80
CA CYS A 60 -19.95 7.06 18.23
C CYS A 60 -20.37 5.75 18.93
N ARG A 61 -19.76 4.59 18.52
CA ARG A 61 -20.01 3.26 19.09
C ARG A 61 -18.71 2.57 19.49
N LEU A 62 -18.80 1.56 20.35
CA LEU A 62 -17.67 0.70 20.71
C LEU A 62 -17.42 -0.30 19.57
N GLY A 63 -16.20 -0.33 19.06
CA GLY A 63 -15.73 -1.36 18.12
C GLY A 63 -15.57 -2.73 18.80
N PRO A 64 -14.93 -3.71 18.12
CA PRO A 64 -14.67 -5.03 18.69
C PRO A 64 -14.03 -4.91 20.07
N ASN A 65 -14.62 -5.55 21.10
CA ASN A 65 -14.17 -5.41 22.48
C ASN A 65 -14.23 -6.70 23.30
N ARG A 66 -14.91 -7.77 22.79
CA ARG A 66 -15.19 -8.98 23.57
C ARG A 66 -14.15 -10.10 23.43
N VAL A 67 -13.47 -10.19 22.28
CA VAL A 67 -12.52 -11.28 21.98
C VAL A 67 -11.11 -10.81 22.29
N GLY A 68 -10.57 -11.24 23.41
CA GLY A 68 -9.26 -10.80 23.93
C GLY A 68 -9.27 -9.37 24.51
N PRO A 69 -8.12 -8.88 24.99
CA PRO A 69 -8.03 -7.52 25.53
C PRO A 69 -8.37 -6.50 24.43
N TRP A 70 -9.37 -5.66 24.72
CA TRP A 70 -9.89 -4.63 23.80
C TRP A 70 -10.31 -5.12 22.41
N GLY A 71 -10.52 -6.43 22.23
CA GLY A 71 -10.99 -7.03 20.97
C GLY A 71 -9.86 -7.24 19.94
N VAL A 72 -8.60 -7.21 20.32
CA VAL A 72 -7.45 -7.40 19.39
C VAL A 72 -7.47 -8.77 18.71
N LEU A 73 -7.91 -9.81 19.43
CA LEU A 73 -7.98 -11.17 18.90
C LEU A 73 -9.15 -11.42 17.93
N GLN A 74 -10.03 -10.43 17.73
CA GLN A 74 -11.16 -10.57 16.81
C GLN A 74 -10.72 -10.82 15.36
N SER A 75 -9.70 -10.12 14.88
CA SER A 75 -9.17 -10.31 13.52
C SER A 75 -8.59 -11.70 13.32
N PHE A 76 -7.95 -12.27 14.34
CA PHE A 76 -7.48 -13.65 14.30
C PHE A 76 -8.64 -14.66 14.23
N ALA A 77 -9.69 -14.45 15.02
CA ALA A 77 -10.87 -15.30 14.97
C ALA A 77 -11.55 -15.26 13.59
N ASP A 78 -11.64 -14.07 12.97
CA ASP A 78 -12.18 -13.89 11.63
C ASP A 78 -11.30 -14.60 10.56
N MET A 79 -9.98 -14.52 10.68
CA MET A 79 -9.05 -15.25 9.80
C MET A 79 -9.25 -16.77 9.91
N PHE A 80 -9.27 -17.32 11.13
CA PHE A 80 -9.53 -18.75 11.33
C PHE A 80 -10.88 -19.19 10.76
N LYS A 81 -11.91 -18.36 10.92
CA LYS A 81 -13.23 -18.63 10.33
C LYS A 81 -13.17 -18.74 8.81
N ILE A 82 -12.43 -17.85 8.14
CA ILE A 82 -12.25 -17.87 6.66
C ILE A 82 -11.46 -19.12 6.23
N LEU A 83 -10.43 -19.51 6.98
CA LEU A 83 -9.59 -20.69 6.66
C LEU A 83 -10.36 -22.01 6.78
N ILE A 84 -11.28 -22.12 7.75
CA ILE A 84 -12.08 -23.34 7.99
C ILE A 84 -13.32 -23.37 7.08
N LYS A 85 -13.70 -22.25 6.46
CA LYS A 85 -14.89 -22.17 5.62
C LYS A 85 -14.72 -23.00 4.36
N GLU A 86 -15.79 -23.72 3.99
CA GLU A 86 -15.85 -24.58 2.80
C GLU A 86 -15.58 -23.82 1.52
N LEU A 87 -14.79 -24.41 0.63
CA LEU A 87 -14.57 -23.94 -0.73
C LEU A 87 -15.68 -24.44 -1.63
N ILE A 88 -16.53 -23.55 -2.08
CA ILE A 88 -17.66 -23.88 -2.97
C ILE A 88 -17.10 -24.06 -4.38
N ALA A 89 -17.29 -25.24 -4.97
CA ALA A 89 -16.93 -25.53 -6.36
C ALA A 89 -18.11 -25.24 -7.28
N LEU A 90 -17.97 -24.28 -8.14
CA LEU A 90 -18.96 -23.92 -9.17
C LEU A 90 -18.77 -24.78 -10.44
N ASN A 91 -19.88 -25.18 -11.08
CA ASN A 91 -19.81 -26.07 -12.25
C ASN A 91 -19.53 -25.36 -13.58
N HIS A 92 -19.92 -24.08 -13.71
CA HIS A 92 -19.87 -23.32 -14.98
C HIS A 92 -18.82 -22.21 -14.99
N ILE A 93 -17.68 -22.44 -14.35
CA ILE A 93 -16.56 -21.50 -14.29
C ILE A 93 -15.34 -22.00 -15.06
N ASP A 94 -14.47 -21.10 -15.48
CA ASP A 94 -13.13 -21.46 -15.93
C ASP A 94 -12.25 -21.73 -14.69
N LYS A 95 -12.10 -23.01 -14.33
CA LYS A 95 -11.45 -23.44 -13.09
C LYS A 95 -10.02 -22.96 -12.95
N PHE A 96 -9.25 -22.90 -14.04
CA PHE A 96 -7.86 -22.49 -14.01
C PHE A 96 -7.74 -20.98 -13.75
N LEU A 97 -8.46 -20.15 -14.50
CA LEU A 97 -8.44 -18.70 -14.33
C LEU A 97 -9.06 -18.27 -12.99
N PHE A 98 -10.13 -18.98 -12.58
CA PHE A 98 -10.77 -18.73 -11.29
C PHE A 98 -9.84 -18.99 -10.10
N ALA A 99 -9.05 -20.05 -10.14
CA ALA A 99 -8.06 -20.32 -9.11
C ALA A 99 -6.86 -19.37 -9.19
N LEU A 100 -6.42 -18.97 -10.40
CA LEU A 100 -5.25 -18.12 -10.60
C LEU A 100 -5.48 -16.67 -10.12
N ALA A 101 -6.68 -16.13 -10.29
CA ALA A 101 -7.00 -14.72 -10.02
C ALA A 101 -6.62 -14.25 -8.60
N PRO A 102 -7.04 -14.91 -7.50
CA PRO A 102 -6.68 -14.48 -6.15
C PRO A 102 -5.18 -14.58 -5.87
N TYR A 103 -4.48 -15.55 -6.49
CA TYR A 103 -3.03 -15.65 -6.36
C TYR A 103 -2.29 -14.49 -7.04
N LEU A 104 -2.77 -14.02 -8.21
CA LEU A 104 -2.16 -12.86 -8.86
C LEU A 104 -2.26 -11.60 -7.99
N VAL A 105 -3.42 -11.37 -7.39
CA VAL A 105 -3.63 -10.19 -6.53
C VAL A 105 -2.73 -10.24 -5.28
N ILE A 106 -2.65 -11.39 -4.61
CA ILE A 106 -1.82 -11.51 -3.41
C ILE A 106 -0.32 -11.46 -3.73
N ILE A 107 0.12 -12.08 -4.84
CA ILE A 107 1.53 -12.03 -5.26
C ILE A 107 1.93 -10.59 -5.58
N ALA A 108 1.10 -9.83 -6.31
CA ALA A 108 1.37 -8.43 -6.62
C ALA A 108 1.55 -7.60 -5.33
N SER A 109 0.64 -7.72 -4.36
CA SER A 109 0.75 -7.00 -3.10
C SER A 109 1.96 -7.44 -2.26
N MET A 110 2.31 -8.72 -2.26
CA MET A 110 3.51 -9.23 -1.56
C MET A 110 4.81 -8.74 -2.18
N MET A 111 4.90 -8.71 -3.51
CA MET A 111 6.07 -8.19 -4.21
C MET A 111 6.28 -6.70 -3.93
N SER A 112 5.20 -5.91 -3.95
CA SER A 112 5.26 -4.49 -3.58
C SER A 112 5.69 -4.29 -2.12
N PHE A 113 5.18 -5.11 -1.21
CA PHE A 113 5.53 -5.09 0.21
C PHE A 113 7.01 -5.41 0.47
N ALA A 114 7.61 -6.33 -0.31
CA ALA A 114 9.00 -6.73 -0.17
C ALA A 114 10.00 -5.61 -0.55
N VAL A 115 9.62 -4.69 -1.43
CA VAL A 115 10.48 -3.58 -1.88
C VAL A 115 10.41 -2.38 -0.93
N LEU A 116 9.37 -2.28 -0.10
CA LEU A 116 9.24 -1.17 0.84
C LEU A 116 10.36 -1.21 1.90
N PRO A 117 11.11 -0.11 2.08
CA PRO A 117 12.11 0.01 3.13
C PRO A 117 11.44 0.32 4.48
N TRP A 118 11.59 -0.58 5.43
CA TRP A 118 10.99 -0.49 6.77
C TRP A 118 11.77 0.40 7.72
N GLY A 119 13.05 0.57 7.46
CA GLY A 119 13.95 1.35 8.30
C GLY A 119 15.34 1.43 7.69
N LYS A 120 16.23 2.15 8.34
CA LYS A 120 17.63 2.25 7.91
C LYS A 120 18.29 0.86 7.98
N GLY A 121 18.73 0.35 6.82
CA GLY A 121 19.32 -0.99 6.70
C GLY A 121 18.31 -2.15 6.85
N LEU A 122 17.00 -1.88 6.88
CA LEU A 122 15.96 -2.89 6.94
C LEU A 122 15.10 -2.84 5.67
N GLN A 123 15.66 -3.38 4.60
CA GLN A 123 15.01 -3.55 3.30
C GLN A 123 15.39 -4.93 2.75
N ILE A 124 14.44 -5.63 2.16
CA ILE A 124 14.69 -6.99 1.64
C ILE A 124 15.44 -6.92 0.32
N ILE A 125 14.97 -6.05 -0.58
CA ILE A 125 15.55 -5.87 -1.91
C ILE A 125 15.61 -4.37 -2.21
N ASP A 126 16.78 -3.86 -2.54
CA ASP A 126 16.97 -2.50 -3.06
C ASP A 126 17.24 -2.56 -4.56
N PHE A 127 16.36 -1.91 -5.33
CA PHE A 127 16.51 -1.77 -6.77
C PHE A 127 16.82 -0.33 -7.14
N ASN A 128 17.73 -0.10 -8.08
CA ASN A 128 17.99 1.23 -8.61
C ASN A 128 16.74 1.89 -9.22
N ILE A 129 15.77 1.08 -9.67
CA ILE A 129 14.47 1.50 -10.23
C ILE A 129 13.30 1.05 -9.35
N GLY A 130 13.50 1.03 -8.01
CA GLY A 130 12.56 0.44 -7.05
C GLY A 130 11.17 1.04 -7.10
N ILE A 131 11.03 2.35 -7.27
CA ILE A 131 9.72 3.00 -7.34
C ILE A 131 8.95 2.64 -8.62
N PHE A 132 9.66 2.49 -9.75
CA PHE A 132 9.05 2.04 -11.00
C PHE A 132 8.57 0.58 -10.89
N PHE A 133 9.37 -0.27 -10.23
CA PHE A 133 8.98 -1.65 -9.95
C PHE A 133 7.70 -1.72 -9.10
N LEU A 134 7.55 -0.87 -8.09
CA LEU A 134 6.34 -0.81 -7.26
C LEU A 134 5.09 -0.54 -8.09
N ILE A 135 5.14 0.46 -8.98
CA ILE A 135 4.01 0.80 -9.87
C ILE A 135 3.73 -0.34 -10.87
N ALA A 136 4.78 -0.92 -11.47
CA ALA A 136 4.61 -2.00 -12.44
C ALA A 136 4.00 -3.27 -11.82
N VAL A 137 4.32 -3.57 -10.57
CA VAL A 137 3.78 -4.73 -9.86
C VAL A 137 2.33 -4.48 -9.42
N SER A 138 1.94 -3.25 -9.04
CA SER A 138 0.54 -2.95 -8.71
C SER A 138 -0.39 -3.23 -9.90
N SER A 139 0.04 -2.95 -11.13
CA SER A 139 -0.72 -3.25 -12.37
C SER A 139 -1.03 -4.75 -12.53
N ILE A 140 -0.20 -5.65 -12.03
CA ILE A 140 -0.47 -7.11 -12.05
C ILE A 140 -1.70 -7.43 -11.21
N GLY A 141 -1.90 -6.71 -10.09
CA GLY A 141 -3.08 -6.85 -9.23
C GLY A 141 -4.38 -6.57 -9.98
N VAL A 142 -4.37 -5.56 -10.85
CA VAL A 142 -5.55 -5.20 -11.67
C VAL A 142 -5.97 -6.35 -12.60
N LEU A 143 -4.99 -7.04 -13.20
CA LEU A 143 -5.26 -8.24 -14.01
C LEU A 143 -5.94 -9.33 -13.18
N GLY A 144 -5.55 -9.50 -11.91
CA GLY A 144 -6.17 -10.46 -11.00
C GLY A 144 -7.66 -10.16 -10.77
N PHE A 145 -8.04 -8.90 -10.54
CA PHE A 145 -9.45 -8.50 -10.41
C PHE A 145 -10.26 -8.71 -11.69
N LEU A 146 -9.70 -8.37 -12.84
CA LEU A 146 -10.35 -8.60 -14.15
C LEU A 146 -10.57 -10.10 -14.42
N LEU A 147 -9.56 -10.93 -14.15
CA LEU A 147 -9.65 -12.38 -14.32
C LEU A 147 -10.67 -13.00 -13.36
N ALA A 148 -10.76 -12.49 -12.12
CA ALA A 148 -11.73 -12.97 -11.15
C ALA A 148 -13.17 -12.83 -11.66
N GLY A 149 -13.52 -11.65 -12.18
CA GLY A 149 -14.85 -11.42 -12.71
C GLY A 149 -15.14 -12.16 -14.03
N TRP A 150 -14.13 -12.26 -14.89
CA TRP A 150 -14.26 -12.98 -16.16
C TRP A 150 -14.48 -14.49 -15.96
N SER A 151 -13.66 -15.11 -15.12
CA SER A 151 -13.68 -16.57 -14.88
C SER A 151 -14.92 -17.05 -14.13
N SER A 152 -15.58 -16.17 -13.38
CA SER A 152 -16.77 -16.50 -12.56
C SER A 152 -18.03 -16.77 -13.39
N ASN A 153 -18.05 -16.43 -14.69
CA ASN A 153 -19.17 -16.60 -15.60
C ASN A 153 -20.51 -16.09 -15.07
N ASN A 154 -20.49 -15.03 -14.27
CA ASN A 154 -21.66 -14.35 -13.71
C ASN A 154 -21.72 -12.91 -14.21
N LYS A 155 -22.90 -12.42 -14.58
CA LYS A 155 -23.08 -11.06 -15.12
C LYS A 155 -22.70 -9.98 -14.10
N PHE A 156 -23.03 -10.18 -12.82
CA PHE A 156 -22.71 -9.21 -11.77
C PHE A 156 -21.20 -9.14 -11.50
N THR A 157 -20.52 -10.29 -11.46
CA THR A 157 -19.06 -10.34 -11.28
C THR A 157 -18.32 -9.71 -12.44
N LEU A 158 -18.79 -9.95 -13.69
CA LEU A 158 -18.19 -9.37 -14.89
C LEU A 158 -18.32 -7.84 -14.89
N ILE A 159 -19.51 -7.30 -14.56
CA ILE A 159 -19.71 -5.85 -14.49
C ILE A 159 -18.87 -5.25 -13.35
N GLY A 160 -18.79 -5.91 -12.18
CA GLY A 160 -17.93 -5.50 -11.08
C GLY A 160 -16.46 -5.43 -11.46
N ALA A 161 -15.95 -6.46 -12.12
CA ALA A 161 -14.56 -6.51 -12.59
C ALA A 161 -14.26 -5.45 -13.68
N LEU A 162 -15.17 -5.21 -14.63
CA LEU A 162 -14.99 -4.15 -15.62
C LEU A 162 -14.96 -2.75 -14.97
N ARG A 163 -15.82 -2.51 -13.98
CA ARG A 163 -15.79 -1.26 -13.20
C ARG A 163 -14.48 -1.10 -12.42
N SER A 164 -14.01 -2.18 -11.77
CA SER A 164 -12.72 -2.21 -11.08
C SER A 164 -11.56 -1.91 -12.01
N GLY A 165 -11.49 -2.60 -13.14
CA GLY A 165 -10.43 -2.39 -14.13
C GLY A 165 -10.43 -0.97 -14.68
N ALA A 166 -11.59 -0.43 -15.04
CA ALA A 166 -11.69 0.94 -15.53
C ALA A 166 -11.26 1.98 -14.49
N GLN A 167 -11.61 1.77 -13.21
CA GLN A 167 -11.17 2.60 -12.09
C GLN A 167 -9.67 2.52 -11.89
N MET A 168 -9.14 1.33 -11.62
CA MET A 168 -7.74 1.14 -11.25
C MET A 168 -6.80 1.60 -12.36
N VAL A 169 -7.03 1.20 -13.63
CA VAL A 169 -6.20 1.62 -14.77
C VAL A 169 -6.20 3.14 -14.95
N SER A 170 -7.35 3.79 -14.76
CA SER A 170 -7.43 5.25 -14.88
C SER A 170 -6.63 5.96 -13.78
N TYR A 171 -6.82 5.59 -12.53
CA TYR A 171 -6.16 6.25 -11.40
C TYR A 171 -4.67 5.90 -11.26
N GLU A 172 -4.23 4.75 -11.78
CA GLU A 172 -2.83 4.38 -11.88
C GLU A 172 -2.01 5.42 -12.68
N LEU A 173 -2.60 6.04 -13.72
CA LEU A 173 -1.96 7.13 -14.45
C LEU A 173 -1.67 8.34 -13.56
N SER A 174 -2.64 8.76 -12.73
CA SER A 174 -2.43 9.88 -11.81
C SER A 174 -1.45 9.56 -10.70
N ILE A 175 -1.45 8.33 -10.18
CA ILE A 175 -0.44 7.88 -9.22
C ILE A 175 0.95 7.93 -9.87
N GLY A 176 1.10 7.36 -11.08
CA GLY A 176 2.36 7.34 -11.82
C GLY A 176 2.91 8.74 -12.07
N LEU A 177 2.07 9.71 -12.49
CA LEU A 177 2.49 11.09 -12.71
C LEU A 177 2.86 11.81 -11.40
N SER A 178 2.11 11.58 -10.31
CA SER A 178 2.45 12.15 -8.99
C SER A 178 3.77 11.60 -8.47
N VAL A 179 4.01 10.30 -8.62
CA VAL A 179 5.29 9.65 -8.30
C VAL A 179 6.42 10.21 -9.17
N LEU A 180 6.19 10.32 -10.48
CA LEU A 180 7.19 10.87 -11.42
C LEU A 180 7.58 12.30 -11.05
N THR A 181 6.63 13.12 -10.60
CA THR A 181 6.90 14.48 -10.13
C THR A 181 7.89 14.48 -8.96
N MET A 182 7.73 13.55 -8.01
CA MET A 182 8.63 13.45 -6.86
C MET A 182 9.97 12.79 -7.20
N VAL A 183 9.98 11.82 -8.12
CA VAL A 183 11.21 11.21 -8.65
C VAL A 183 12.06 12.24 -9.40
N ALA A 184 11.43 13.13 -10.19
CA ALA A 184 12.12 14.23 -10.87
C ALA A 184 12.77 15.20 -9.86
N TYR A 185 12.08 15.47 -8.73
CA TYR A 185 12.63 16.31 -7.66
C TYR A 185 13.77 15.63 -6.89
N ALA A 186 13.65 14.35 -6.59
CA ALA A 186 14.68 13.57 -5.89
C ALA A 186 15.92 13.28 -6.75
N GLY A 187 15.76 13.22 -8.08
CA GLY A 187 16.85 12.87 -9.03
C GLY A 187 17.24 11.40 -9.02
N THR A 188 16.48 10.52 -8.35
CA THR A 188 16.74 9.08 -8.24
C THR A 188 15.46 8.28 -8.27
N MET A 189 15.51 7.03 -8.79
CA MET A 189 14.40 6.06 -8.78
C MET A 189 14.55 4.98 -7.69
N SER A 190 15.70 4.94 -6.99
CA SER A 190 15.89 4.05 -5.84
C SER A 190 15.02 4.54 -4.68
N VAL A 191 14.31 3.61 -4.04
CA VAL A 191 13.42 3.96 -2.92
C VAL A 191 14.22 4.47 -1.71
N THR A 192 15.36 3.85 -1.43
CA THR A 192 16.30 4.31 -0.39
C THR A 192 16.86 5.67 -0.72
N GLY A 193 17.31 5.89 -1.97
CA GLY A 193 17.86 7.17 -2.43
C GLY A 193 16.85 8.32 -2.33
N ILE A 194 15.54 8.07 -2.59
CA ILE A 194 14.48 9.08 -2.41
C ILE A 194 14.34 9.48 -0.94
N VAL A 195 14.44 8.54 -0.02
CA VAL A 195 14.38 8.85 1.42
C VAL A 195 15.64 9.59 1.87
N GLU A 196 16.83 9.18 1.42
CA GLU A 196 18.07 9.85 1.76
C GLU A 196 18.14 11.28 1.21
N ALA A 197 17.57 11.54 0.04
CA ALA A 197 17.44 12.88 -0.52
C ALA A 197 16.60 13.82 0.36
N GLN A 198 15.77 13.29 1.27
CA GLN A 198 14.95 14.04 2.22
C GLN A 198 15.66 14.31 3.56
N ALA A 199 16.97 14.04 3.67
CA ALA A 199 17.71 14.26 4.92
C ALA A 199 17.66 15.70 5.43
N ASN A 200 17.57 16.68 4.54
CA ASN A 200 17.52 18.11 4.86
C ASN A 200 16.09 18.63 5.13
N GLY A 201 15.08 17.81 4.90
CA GLY A 201 13.66 18.17 5.08
C GLY A 201 12.73 17.31 4.25
N TRP A 202 11.51 17.13 4.70
CA TRP A 202 10.53 16.34 3.97
C TRP A 202 10.12 17.04 2.67
N PHE A 203 9.98 16.30 1.61
CA PHE A 203 9.65 16.84 0.29
C PHE A 203 8.32 17.58 0.23
N ILE A 204 7.37 17.26 1.08
CA ILE A 204 6.10 17.99 1.17
C ILE A 204 6.32 19.48 1.52
N PHE A 205 7.40 19.82 2.24
CA PHE A 205 7.74 21.19 2.60
C PHE A 205 8.76 21.78 1.63
N THR A 206 9.84 21.04 1.32
CA THR A 206 10.95 21.52 0.47
C THR A 206 10.59 21.59 -1.01
N GLY A 207 9.65 20.76 -1.50
CA GLY A 207 9.18 20.76 -2.89
C GLY A 207 8.09 21.79 -3.19
N HIS A 208 7.80 22.72 -2.25
CA HIS A 208 6.84 23.81 -2.39
C HIS A 208 5.42 23.38 -2.82
N VAL A 209 4.73 24.26 -3.54
CA VAL A 209 3.35 24.04 -4.01
C VAL A 209 3.20 22.80 -4.89
N PRO A 210 4.11 22.47 -5.83
CA PRO A 210 3.99 21.28 -6.64
C PRO A 210 4.02 19.97 -5.84
N ALA A 211 4.82 19.88 -4.77
CA ALA A 211 4.85 18.70 -3.93
C ALA A 211 3.54 18.49 -3.15
N ILE A 212 2.93 19.58 -2.65
CA ILE A 212 1.64 19.54 -1.96
C ILE A 212 0.53 19.10 -2.92
N ILE A 213 0.50 19.63 -4.14
CA ILE A 213 -0.48 19.24 -5.18
C ILE A 213 -0.29 17.76 -5.52
N ALA A 214 0.95 17.31 -5.76
CA ALA A 214 1.26 15.91 -6.03
C ALA A 214 0.80 14.99 -4.88
N PHE A 215 1.00 15.40 -3.61
CA PHE A 215 0.55 14.65 -2.44
C PHE A 215 -0.97 14.51 -2.38
N ILE A 216 -1.71 15.59 -2.61
CA ILE A 216 -3.18 15.56 -2.60
C ILE A 216 -3.70 14.67 -3.72
N ILE A 217 -3.16 14.79 -4.95
CA ILE A 217 -3.56 13.94 -6.07
C ILE A 217 -3.21 12.48 -5.79
N TYR A 218 -2.02 12.22 -5.25
CA TYR A 218 -1.60 10.87 -4.86
C TYR A 218 -2.55 10.26 -3.82
N LEU A 219 -2.99 11.00 -2.80
CA LEU A 219 -3.94 10.51 -1.79
C LEU A 219 -5.31 10.19 -2.42
N ILE A 220 -5.82 11.04 -3.30
CA ILE A 220 -7.09 10.80 -3.99
C ILE A 220 -6.97 9.56 -4.88
N ALA A 221 -5.95 9.47 -5.71
CA ALA A 221 -5.74 8.36 -6.61
C ALA A 221 -5.43 7.05 -5.85
N GLY A 222 -4.66 7.11 -4.77
CA GLY A 222 -4.36 5.97 -3.90
C GLY A 222 -5.60 5.43 -3.17
N THR A 223 -6.55 6.30 -2.77
CA THR A 223 -7.83 5.82 -2.22
C THR A 223 -8.65 5.07 -3.26
N ALA A 224 -8.60 5.50 -4.51
CA ALA A 224 -9.26 4.81 -5.63
C ALA A 224 -8.59 3.47 -5.96
N GLU A 225 -7.26 3.38 -5.91
CA GLU A 225 -6.51 2.13 -6.13
C GLU A 225 -6.82 1.08 -5.06
N THR A 226 -7.06 1.50 -3.81
CA THR A 226 -7.43 0.58 -2.73
C THR A 226 -8.91 0.19 -2.74
N ASN A 227 -9.70 0.54 -3.77
CA ASN A 227 -11.13 0.25 -3.89
C ASN A 227 -11.96 0.68 -2.68
N ARG A 228 -11.55 1.73 -1.97
CA ARG A 228 -12.23 2.21 -0.76
C ARG A 228 -13.15 3.41 -1.05
N GLY A 229 -14.23 3.52 -0.28
CA GLY A 229 -15.11 4.67 -0.39
C GLY A 229 -14.37 6.03 -0.38
N PRO A 230 -14.74 6.98 -1.21
CA PRO A 230 -15.93 7.03 -2.08
C PRO A 230 -15.83 6.27 -3.42
N PHE A 231 -14.70 5.57 -3.68
CA PHE A 231 -14.37 4.85 -4.92
C PHE A 231 -14.65 3.34 -4.84
N ASP A 232 -15.55 2.89 -3.98
CA ASP A 232 -15.94 1.50 -3.75
C ASP A 232 -16.99 1.03 -4.79
N LEU A 233 -16.66 1.15 -6.08
CA LEU A 233 -17.50 0.71 -7.18
C LEU A 233 -17.39 -0.79 -7.52
N PRO A 234 -16.22 -1.43 -7.34
CA PRO A 234 -16.04 -2.84 -7.65
C PRO A 234 -16.87 -3.77 -6.77
N GLU A 235 -17.06 -3.40 -5.50
CA GLU A 235 -17.79 -4.20 -4.52
C GLU A 235 -19.26 -3.82 -4.39
N ALA A 236 -19.62 -2.60 -4.73
CA ALA A 236 -20.94 -1.96 -4.72
C ALA A 236 -22.09 -2.89 -4.25
N GLU A 237 -22.11 -3.28 -2.95
CA GLU A 237 -23.07 -4.25 -2.38
C GLU A 237 -24.53 -3.93 -2.72
N SER A 238 -24.89 -2.65 -2.77
CA SER A 238 -26.23 -2.19 -3.11
C SER A 238 -26.61 -2.35 -4.58
N GLU A 239 -25.63 -2.49 -5.50
CA GLU A 239 -25.85 -2.56 -6.96
C GLU A 239 -25.50 -3.93 -7.55
N LEU A 240 -24.41 -4.55 -7.09
CA LEU A 240 -23.78 -5.72 -7.71
C LEU A 240 -23.65 -6.92 -6.74
N THR A 241 -24.40 -6.95 -5.65
CA THR A 241 -24.35 -7.98 -4.60
C THR A 241 -23.04 -7.94 -3.83
N ALA A 242 -21.93 -8.41 -4.44
CA ALA A 242 -20.57 -8.35 -3.88
C ALA A 242 -19.52 -8.12 -4.99
N GLY A 243 -19.95 -7.65 -6.15
CA GLY A 243 -19.04 -7.31 -7.26
C GLY A 243 -18.22 -8.50 -7.77
N TYR A 244 -16.91 -8.28 -8.01
CA TYR A 244 -16.01 -9.26 -8.61
C TYR A 244 -15.80 -10.53 -7.78
N HIS A 245 -15.98 -10.49 -6.47
CA HIS A 245 -15.75 -11.63 -5.56
C HIS A 245 -17.03 -12.38 -5.14
N THR A 246 -18.18 -12.11 -5.77
CA THR A 246 -19.47 -12.72 -5.43
C THR A 246 -19.43 -14.24 -5.38
N GLU A 247 -18.72 -14.88 -6.29
CA GLU A 247 -18.62 -16.34 -6.42
C GLU A 247 -17.46 -16.94 -5.60
N TYR A 248 -16.61 -16.12 -5.01
CA TYR A 248 -15.48 -16.60 -4.22
C TYR A 248 -15.87 -16.90 -2.78
N SER A 249 -15.39 -18.02 -2.23
CA SER A 249 -15.62 -18.44 -0.84
C SER A 249 -14.33 -18.89 -0.16
N GLY A 250 -14.37 -19.03 1.17
CA GLY A 250 -13.27 -19.56 1.96
C GLY A 250 -11.96 -18.79 1.76
N ILE A 251 -10.87 -19.53 1.60
CA ILE A 251 -9.51 -18.97 1.49
C ILE A 251 -9.31 -18.10 0.23
N HIS A 252 -10.00 -18.41 -0.88
CA HIS A 252 -9.89 -17.62 -2.11
C HIS A 252 -10.44 -16.19 -1.91
N PHE A 253 -11.58 -16.06 -1.22
CA PHE A 253 -12.08 -14.75 -0.79
C PHE A 253 -11.11 -14.09 0.20
N GLY A 254 -10.55 -14.88 1.11
CA GLY A 254 -9.57 -14.40 2.08
C GLY A 254 -8.33 -13.75 1.43
N PHE A 255 -7.86 -14.25 0.30
CA PHE A 255 -6.73 -13.68 -0.42
C PHE A 255 -7.02 -12.29 -1.01
N PHE A 256 -8.20 -12.06 -1.58
CA PHE A 256 -8.60 -10.73 -2.04
C PHE A 256 -8.68 -9.74 -0.86
N TYR A 257 -9.37 -10.16 0.21
CA TYR A 257 -9.55 -9.34 1.39
C TYR A 257 -8.22 -8.97 2.07
N LEU A 258 -7.31 -9.92 2.17
CA LEU A 258 -5.99 -9.72 2.76
C LEU A 258 -5.13 -8.78 1.89
N ALA A 259 -5.15 -8.96 0.58
CA ALA A 259 -4.44 -8.10 -0.35
C ALA A 259 -4.96 -6.65 -0.33
N GLU A 260 -6.28 -6.44 -0.24
CA GLU A 260 -6.89 -5.11 -0.15
C GLU A 260 -6.37 -4.32 1.06
N TYR A 261 -6.34 -4.95 2.25
CA TYR A 261 -5.83 -4.28 3.45
C TYR A 261 -4.33 -3.96 3.37
N LEU A 262 -3.59 -4.79 2.68
CA LEU A 262 -2.17 -4.53 2.49
C LEU A 262 -1.88 -3.52 1.40
N ASN A 263 -2.69 -3.47 0.35
CA ASN A 263 -2.61 -2.38 -0.62
C ASN A 263 -2.85 -1.02 0.06
N LEU A 264 -3.74 -0.94 1.06
CA LEU A 264 -3.87 0.28 1.88
C LEU A 264 -2.57 0.65 2.58
N PHE A 265 -1.87 -0.34 3.16
CA PHE A 265 -0.57 -0.10 3.79
C PHE A 265 0.48 0.29 2.75
N ILE A 266 0.54 -0.38 1.59
CA ILE A 266 1.51 -0.11 0.52
C ILE A 266 1.34 1.31 0.00
N VAL A 267 0.12 1.72 -0.34
CA VAL A 267 -0.20 3.08 -0.80
C VAL A 267 0.21 4.13 0.24
N SER A 268 -0.11 3.89 1.53
CA SER A 268 0.30 4.78 2.62
C SER A 268 1.80 4.79 2.83
N GLY A 269 2.46 3.63 2.68
CA GLY A 269 3.91 3.48 2.77
C GLY A 269 4.63 4.25 1.67
N VAL A 270 4.18 4.13 0.42
CA VAL A 270 4.75 4.89 -0.71
C VAL A 270 4.52 6.38 -0.53
N ALA A 271 3.35 6.82 -0.04
CA ALA A 271 3.11 8.22 0.32
C ALA A 271 4.12 8.74 1.35
N THR A 272 4.40 7.94 2.39
CA THR A 272 5.39 8.32 3.41
C THR A 272 6.81 8.40 2.86
N LEU A 273 7.18 7.50 1.95
CA LEU A 273 8.50 7.49 1.30
C LEU A 273 8.71 8.71 0.42
N LEU A 274 7.71 9.06 -0.40
CA LEU A 274 7.82 10.12 -1.38
C LEU A 274 7.70 11.52 -0.76
N PHE A 275 6.85 11.71 0.24
CA PHE A 275 6.47 13.05 0.71
C PHE A 275 6.89 13.35 2.15
N LEU A 276 6.92 12.32 3.03
CA LEU A 276 7.11 12.49 4.48
C LEU A 276 8.46 11.97 5.00
N GLY A 277 9.44 11.77 4.11
CA GLY A 277 10.79 11.36 4.50
C GLY A 277 10.93 9.89 4.97
N GLY A 278 10.00 9.00 4.59
CA GLY A 278 10.10 7.58 4.90
C GLY A 278 10.38 7.29 6.38
N TRP A 279 11.48 6.60 6.65
CA TRP A 279 11.92 6.28 8.02
C TRP A 279 12.66 7.41 8.74
N MET A 280 12.94 8.55 8.07
CA MET A 280 13.65 9.66 8.70
C MET A 280 12.76 10.41 9.67
N PRO A 281 13.27 10.80 10.85
CA PRO A 281 12.57 11.68 11.79
C PRO A 281 12.36 13.08 11.19
N LEU A 282 11.50 13.85 11.82
CA LEU A 282 11.35 15.26 11.51
C LEU A 282 12.50 16.02 12.18
N HIS A 283 13.41 16.58 11.38
CA HIS A 283 14.44 17.49 11.86
C HIS A 283 14.03 18.94 11.59
N ILE A 284 14.19 19.79 12.60
CA ILE A 284 13.93 21.22 12.49
C ILE A 284 15.25 21.95 12.66
N SER A 285 15.60 22.77 11.69
CA SER A 285 16.81 23.61 11.75
C SER A 285 16.76 24.54 12.96
N GLY A 286 17.84 24.56 13.77
CA GLY A 286 17.95 25.39 14.97
C GLY A 286 17.45 24.77 16.29
N LEU A 287 16.94 23.51 16.29
CA LEU A 287 16.51 22.81 17.50
C LEU A 287 17.30 21.51 17.73
N ASP A 288 18.62 21.64 17.99
CA ASP A 288 19.50 20.46 18.13
C ASP A 288 19.09 19.49 19.23
N GLY A 289 18.58 19.99 20.37
CA GLY A 289 18.09 19.13 21.44
C GLY A 289 16.86 18.32 21.07
N PHE A 290 15.93 18.90 20.28
CA PHE A 290 14.78 18.20 19.74
C PHE A 290 15.21 17.12 18.74
N ASN A 291 16.11 17.46 17.82
CA ASN A 291 16.61 16.54 16.80
C ASN A 291 17.30 15.32 17.42
N GLN A 292 18.11 15.52 18.49
CA GLN A 292 18.74 14.43 19.22
C GLN A 292 17.72 13.47 19.86
N VAL A 293 16.65 14.00 20.45
CA VAL A 293 15.59 13.17 21.05
C VAL A 293 14.87 12.35 19.96
N MET A 294 14.60 12.95 18.80
CA MET A 294 13.96 12.25 17.67
C MET A 294 14.84 11.13 17.10
N ASP A 295 16.15 11.26 17.13
CA ASP A 295 17.10 10.25 16.70
C ASP A 295 17.18 9.00 17.60
N TYR A 296 16.73 9.11 18.86
CA TYR A 296 16.64 7.94 19.76
C TYR A 296 15.56 6.94 19.33
N ILE A 297 14.53 7.41 18.63
CA ILE A 297 13.42 6.55 18.22
C ILE A 297 13.89 5.70 17.01
N PRO A 298 13.68 4.35 17.05
CA PRO A 298 14.03 3.47 15.94
C PRO A 298 13.36 3.89 14.63
N SER A 299 14.09 3.79 13.51
CA SER A 299 13.62 4.17 12.17
C SER A 299 12.31 3.50 11.74
N VAL A 300 12.13 2.22 12.13
CA VAL A 300 10.91 1.45 11.84
C VAL A 300 9.67 2.08 12.44
N ILE A 301 9.77 2.62 13.66
CA ILE A 301 8.63 3.27 14.35
C ILE A 301 8.21 4.52 13.59
N TRP A 302 9.16 5.31 13.08
CA TRP A 302 8.86 6.48 12.26
C TRP A 302 8.13 6.11 10.97
N PHE A 303 8.61 5.10 10.26
CA PHE A 303 7.98 4.66 9.02
C PHE A 303 6.56 4.15 9.25
N ILE A 304 6.39 3.20 10.19
CA ILE A 304 5.09 2.62 10.51
C ILE A 304 4.13 3.69 11.05
N GLY A 305 4.60 4.58 11.93
CA GLY A 305 3.76 5.65 12.50
C GLY A 305 3.22 6.61 11.44
N LYS A 306 4.06 7.04 10.50
CA LYS A 306 3.64 7.88 9.37
C LYS A 306 2.70 7.14 8.41
N ALA A 307 2.99 5.86 8.11
CA ALA A 307 2.12 5.04 7.26
C ALA A 307 0.74 4.85 7.88
N ILE A 308 0.65 4.60 9.19
CA ILE A 308 -0.63 4.53 9.92
C ILE A 308 -1.34 5.89 9.90
N PHE A 309 -0.61 6.99 10.03
CA PHE A 309 -1.18 8.33 9.96
C PHE A 309 -1.82 8.61 8.60
N VAL A 310 -1.13 8.32 7.50
CA VAL A 310 -1.70 8.45 6.14
C VAL A 310 -2.89 7.50 5.94
N SER A 311 -2.78 6.24 6.38
CA SER A 311 -3.87 5.27 6.32
C SER A 311 -5.11 5.73 7.09
N PHE A 312 -4.92 6.42 8.22
CA PHE A 312 -6.02 6.99 8.99
C PHE A 312 -6.83 7.99 8.15
N PHE A 313 -6.17 8.86 7.38
CA PHE A 313 -6.86 9.79 6.48
C PHE A 313 -7.63 9.05 5.38
N ILE A 314 -7.05 8.00 4.78
CA ILE A 314 -7.73 7.20 3.77
C ILE A 314 -9.00 6.55 4.36
N ILE A 315 -8.90 5.97 5.57
CA ILE A 315 -10.04 5.39 6.27
C ILE A 315 -11.09 6.47 6.62
N GLN A 316 -10.65 7.67 7.01
CA GLN A 316 -11.55 8.79 7.29
C GLN A 316 -12.34 9.19 6.03
N PHE A 317 -11.70 9.26 4.87
CA PHE A 317 -12.39 9.55 3.61
C PHE A 317 -13.47 8.51 3.30
N LYS A 318 -13.18 7.23 3.50
CA LYS A 318 -14.16 6.14 3.33
C LYS A 318 -15.46 6.37 4.10
N TRP A 319 -15.38 6.90 5.32
CA TRP A 319 -16.53 7.06 6.21
C TRP A 319 -17.16 8.46 6.16
N THR A 320 -16.55 9.41 5.45
CA THR A 320 -17.03 10.80 5.38
C THR A 320 -17.74 11.10 4.06
N PHE A 321 -17.21 10.58 2.94
CA PHE A 321 -17.74 10.91 1.62
C PHE A 321 -18.78 9.89 1.12
N PRO A 322 -19.84 10.37 0.42
CA PRO A 322 -20.77 9.48 -0.27
C PRO A 322 -20.09 8.81 -1.47
N ARG A 323 -20.60 7.63 -1.89
CA ARG A 323 -20.09 6.91 -3.06
C ARG A 323 -20.31 7.72 -4.35
N LEU A 324 -19.32 7.73 -5.22
CA LEU A 324 -19.38 8.33 -6.55
C LEU A 324 -19.92 7.32 -7.57
N ARG A 325 -20.54 7.85 -8.65
CA ARG A 325 -20.91 7.02 -9.82
C ARG A 325 -19.70 6.85 -10.74
N ILE A 326 -19.70 5.81 -11.58
CA ILE A 326 -18.57 5.50 -12.47
C ILE A 326 -18.28 6.63 -13.47
N ASP A 327 -19.29 7.28 -14.00
CA ASP A 327 -19.17 8.43 -14.90
C ASP A 327 -18.52 9.65 -14.21
N GLN A 328 -18.89 9.91 -12.96
CA GLN A 328 -18.31 10.97 -12.13
C GLN A 328 -16.86 10.66 -11.78
N LEU A 329 -16.58 9.39 -11.42
CA LEU A 329 -15.25 8.91 -11.08
C LEU A 329 -14.28 9.03 -12.25
N LEU A 330 -14.68 8.56 -13.45
CA LEU A 330 -13.87 8.70 -14.65
C LEU A 330 -13.73 10.17 -15.10
N ALA A 331 -14.79 10.98 -14.94
CA ALA A 331 -14.71 12.41 -15.22
C ALA A 331 -13.74 13.13 -14.26
N LEU A 332 -13.70 12.76 -12.96
CA LEU A 332 -12.77 13.31 -11.99
C LEU A 332 -11.32 13.02 -12.42
N GLU A 333 -11.02 11.81 -12.83
CA GLU A 333 -9.68 11.44 -13.27
C GLU A 333 -9.28 12.16 -14.56
N TRP A 334 -10.04 11.92 -15.64
CA TRP A 334 -9.66 12.37 -16.98
C TRP A 334 -9.80 13.87 -17.23
N LYS A 335 -10.78 14.54 -16.59
CA LYS A 335 -11.02 15.97 -16.80
C LYS A 335 -10.29 16.86 -15.80
N TYR A 336 -9.97 16.37 -14.59
CA TYR A 336 -9.41 17.21 -13.54
C TYR A 336 -8.04 16.70 -13.06
N LEU A 337 -7.93 15.48 -12.53
CA LEU A 337 -6.70 15.03 -11.89
C LEU A 337 -5.54 14.90 -12.87
N LEU A 338 -5.75 14.24 -14.00
CA LEU A 338 -4.72 14.04 -15.01
C LEU A 338 -4.20 15.36 -15.62
N PRO A 339 -5.04 16.32 -16.08
CA PRO A 339 -4.54 17.61 -16.56
C PRO A 339 -3.82 18.42 -15.47
N ILE A 340 -4.34 18.46 -14.24
CA ILE A 340 -3.69 19.14 -13.12
C ILE A 340 -2.31 18.52 -12.85
N ASN A 341 -2.23 17.21 -12.87
CA ASN A 341 -0.97 16.48 -12.60
C ASN A 341 0.09 16.72 -13.69
N LEU A 342 -0.32 16.79 -14.96
CA LEU A 342 0.58 17.16 -16.08
C LEU A 342 1.12 18.57 -15.91
N VAL A 343 0.27 19.53 -15.58
CA VAL A 343 0.69 20.92 -15.31
C VAL A 343 1.60 20.96 -14.09
N ASN A 344 1.28 20.20 -13.04
CA ASN A 344 2.08 20.12 -11.81
C ASN A 344 3.48 19.57 -12.06
N LEU A 345 3.63 18.57 -12.93
CA LEU A 345 4.91 18.02 -13.32
C LEU A 345 5.77 19.10 -14.00
N VAL A 346 5.19 19.90 -14.91
CA VAL A 346 5.89 21.01 -15.56
C VAL A 346 6.30 22.07 -14.52
N LEU A 347 5.43 22.40 -13.58
CA LEU A 347 5.75 23.33 -12.50
C LEU A 347 6.89 22.81 -11.63
N MET A 348 6.95 21.51 -11.31
CA MET A 348 8.04 20.92 -10.56
C MET A 348 9.37 21.03 -11.32
N VAL A 349 9.37 20.77 -12.62
CA VAL A 349 10.58 20.94 -13.47
C VAL A 349 11.07 22.39 -13.44
N ILE A 350 10.16 23.37 -13.46
CA ILE A 350 10.51 24.79 -13.33
C ILE A 350 11.17 25.06 -11.96
N VAL A 351 10.59 24.54 -10.85
CA VAL A 351 11.16 24.69 -9.51
C VAL A 351 12.59 24.12 -9.44
N ILE A 352 12.83 22.97 -10.07
CA ILE A 352 14.16 22.34 -10.13
C ILE A 352 15.14 23.20 -10.91
N ILE A 353 14.77 23.70 -12.11
CA ILE A 353 15.67 24.50 -12.98
C ILE A 353 16.06 25.81 -12.30
N TYR A 354 15.14 26.48 -11.63
CA TYR A 354 15.42 27.74 -10.95
C TYR A 354 16.09 27.55 -9.57
N GLY A 355 16.29 26.31 -9.13
CA GLY A 355 16.95 26.01 -7.85
C GLY A 355 16.20 26.60 -6.64
N LEU A 356 14.86 26.68 -6.72
CA LEU A 356 14.03 27.15 -5.62
C LEU A 356 13.97 26.07 -4.55
N HIS A 357 15.06 25.86 -3.80
CA HIS A 357 15.13 24.98 -2.66
C HIS A 357 15.10 25.85 -1.39
N PHE A 358 14.32 25.43 -0.38
CA PHE A 358 14.43 25.97 0.98
C PHE A 358 15.46 25.21 1.81
#